data_d63970b9178f42f58f1cf249f2a63dd7
#
_entry.id   d63970b9178f42f58f1cf249f2a63dd7
#
_cell.length_a   1.000
_cell.length_b   1.000
_cell.length_c   1.000
_cell.angle_alpha   90.00
_cell.angle_beta   90.00
_cell.angle_gamma   90.00
#
_symmetry.space_group_name_H-M   'P 1'
#
loop_
_entity.id
_entity.type
_entity.pdbx_description
1 polymer ?
#
loop_
_entity_poly.entity_id
_entity_poly.type
_entity_poly.pdbx_seq_one_letter_code
_entity_poly.pdbx_strand_id
1 'polypeptide(L)'
;MSTPVTQEAIDTELCEIQGLLLDGRSRLRFSGGLETDFRAQLQQRTLDILLHSWWTIVLFYLAVAVSTYVEVRLLSYPLFLDGNLKVWWAVVLMEGGAIAALLLLPRIPLLVSHYWVSLCLIATLAIASITIATSAFPDPYFNQHSSYVVIFIISLIYGIGGMRLMPAVVAAFAAAVLSWAVIWFFDLWLDWGLFAQYVILANVVGMLICYLLEQRDRRMFLQARLLELEKGKLDSLSRELSRISREDVLTGLANRRHFNEVFQLEWDRARREQQMISLIFVDIDHFKPFNDNHGHLEGDRVLSQVGQALRDTLRRPGDLAARYGGEEFVLLLPGTPAAGALEVAAQVREAVEGLGIPHLASNVAPHVTASVGVATISPELGLRSAQLIARADEAVYAAKAAGRNCIKVASADWQPA
;
A
#
# COMPACT_ATOMS: atom_id res chain seq x y z
N MET A 1 -13.26 5.35 -15.59
CA MET A 1 -14.34 5.68 -14.63
C MET A 1 -14.77 4.36 -13.99
N SER A 2 -14.23 4.05 -12.82
CA SER A 2 -14.64 2.87 -12.03
C SER A 2 -15.97 3.21 -11.33
N THR A 3 -17.00 2.41 -11.57
CA THR A 3 -18.24 2.44 -10.78
C THR A 3 -17.93 2.34 -9.30
N PRO A 4 -18.54 3.15 -8.43
CA PRO A 4 -18.32 3.02 -6.98
C PRO A 4 -18.75 1.62 -6.54
N VAL A 5 -17.82 0.85 -6.02
CA VAL A 5 -18.10 -0.47 -5.44
C VAL A 5 -19.03 -0.24 -4.25
N THR A 6 -20.24 -0.78 -4.31
CA THR A 6 -21.21 -0.64 -3.23
C THR A 6 -20.75 -1.45 -2.01
N GLN A 7 -21.06 -1.00 -0.81
CA GLN A 7 -20.71 -1.69 0.45
C GLN A 7 -21.20 -3.13 0.44
N GLU A 8 -22.34 -3.39 -0.14
CA GLU A 8 -22.94 -4.73 -0.28
C GLU A 8 -22.09 -5.66 -1.17
N ALA A 9 -21.44 -5.12 -2.20
CA ALA A 9 -20.52 -5.89 -3.04
C ALA A 9 -19.23 -6.27 -2.30
N ILE A 10 -18.71 -5.37 -1.45
CA ILE A 10 -17.54 -5.64 -0.60
C ILE A 10 -17.86 -6.73 0.43
N ASP A 11 -19.00 -6.64 1.12
CA ASP A 11 -19.41 -7.61 2.13
C ASP A 11 -19.67 -8.99 1.49
N THR A 12 -20.18 -9.05 0.27
CA THR A 12 -20.38 -10.29 -0.50
C THR A 12 -19.06 -10.95 -0.88
N GLU A 13 -18.10 -10.16 -1.43
CA GLU A 13 -16.76 -10.64 -1.77
C GLU A 13 -16.01 -11.13 -0.52
N LEU A 14 -16.13 -10.42 0.59
CA LEU A 14 -15.51 -10.78 1.86
C LEU A 14 -16.03 -12.12 2.39
N CYS A 15 -17.34 -12.35 2.33
CA CYS A 15 -17.97 -13.61 2.74
C CYS A 15 -17.53 -14.77 1.83
N GLU A 16 -17.44 -14.56 0.51
CA GLU A 16 -16.94 -15.56 -0.45
C GLU A 16 -15.50 -15.95 -0.14
N ILE A 17 -14.60 -14.96 0.05
CA ILE A 17 -13.18 -15.21 0.35
C ILE A 17 -13.01 -15.95 1.67
N GLN A 18 -13.73 -15.54 2.73
CA GLN A 18 -13.68 -16.22 4.02
C GLN A 18 -14.18 -17.66 3.92
N GLY A 19 -15.25 -17.90 3.17
CA GLY A 19 -15.76 -19.24 2.90
C GLY A 19 -14.74 -20.14 2.20
N LEU A 20 -14.04 -19.60 1.18
CA LEU A 20 -12.99 -20.33 0.46
C LEU A 20 -11.77 -20.65 1.34
N LEU A 21 -11.41 -19.76 2.28
CA LEU A 21 -10.27 -20.00 3.20
C LEU A 21 -10.60 -21.00 4.30
N LEU A 22 -11.85 -21.03 4.77
CA LEU A 22 -12.32 -21.98 5.80
C LEU A 22 -12.51 -23.39 5.27
N ASP A 23 -12.87 -23.55 3.99
CA ASP A 23 -13.05 -24.85 3.34
C ASP A 23 -11.68 -25.48 2.99
N GLY A 24 -10.94 -25.88 4.03
CA GLY A 24 -9.58 -26.42 3.92
C GLY A 24 -9.44 -27.75 3.17
N ARG A 25 -10.55 -28.35 2.67
CA ARG A 25 -10.58 -29.66 1.98
C ARG A 25 -10.78 -29.54 0.47
N SER A 26 -11.24 -28.39 -0.04
CA SER A 26 -11.50 -28.22 -1.47
C SER A 26 -10.27 -27.70 -2.22
N ARG A 27 -10.13 -28.11 -3.48
CA ARG A 27 -9.27 -27.43 -4.42
C ARG A 27 -9.73 -25.97 -4.47
N LEU A 28 -8.86 -25.03 -4.10
CA LEU A 28 -9.15 -23.61 -4.25
C LEU A 28 -9.41 -23.30 -5.73
N ARG A 29 -10.68 -23.23 -6.11
CA ARG A 29 -11.14 -22.79 -7.42
C ARG A 29 -11.87 -21.48 -7.21
N PHE A 30 -11.50 -20.48 -7.96
CA PHE A 30 -12.09 -19.16 -7.87
C PHE A 30 -13.27 -19.04 -8.83
N SER A 31 -14.25 -18.20 -8.47
CA SER A 31 -15.27 -17.71 -9.40
C SER A 31 -14.64 -16.83 -10.49
N GLY A 32 -15.36 -16.59 -11.59
CA GLY A 32 -14.81 -15.98 -12.81
C GLY A 32 -13.99 -14.70 -12.60
N GLY A 33 -14.44 -13.79 -11.74
CA GLY A 33 -13.74 -12.52 -11.44
C GLY A 33 -12.43 -12.73 -10.71
N LEU A 34 -12.47 -13.42 -9.57
CA LEU A 34 -11.29 -13.72 -8.75
C LEU A 34 -10.24 -14.54 -9.51
N GLU A 35 -10.66 -15.45 -10.38
CA GLU A 35 -9.72 -16.23 -11.22
C GLU A 35 -9.00 -15.32 -12.23
N THR A 36 -9.69 -14.34 -12.80
CA THR A 36 -9.10 -13.40 -13.74
C THR A 36 -8.05 -12.52 -13.05
N ASP A 37 -8.38 -12.00 -11.88
CA ASP A 37 -7.48 -11.15 -11.08
C ASP A 37 -6.25 -11.94 -10.59
N PHE A 38 -6.46 -13.17 -10.12
CA PHE A 38 -5.36 -14.05 -9.74
C PHE A 38 -4.41 -14.32 -10.91
N ARG A 39 -4.95 -14.59 -12.12
CA ARG A 39 -4.12 -14.81 -13.31
C ARG A 39 -3.33 -13.57 -13.69
N ALA A 40 -3.95 -12.41 -13.65
CA ALA A 40 -3.29 -11.14 -13.95
C ALA A 40 -2.16 -10.85 -12.96
N GLN A 41 -2.41 -11.05 -11.67
CA GLN A 41 -1.40 -10.85 -10.63
C GLN A 41 -0.24 -11.85 -10.75
N LEU A 42 -0.52 -13.13 -11.01
CA LEU A 42 0.51 -14.14 -11.21
C LEU A 42 1.39 -13.81 -12.42
N GLN A 43 0.77 -13.41 -13.54
CA GLN A 43 1.49 -12.97 -14.74
C GLN A 43 2.38 -11.77 -14.45
N GLN A 44 1.85 -10.74 -13.81
CA GLN A 44 2.61 -9.53 -13.49
C GLN A 44 3.79 -9.85 -12.58
N ARG A 45 3.58 -10.65 -11.52
CA ARG A 45 4.65 -11.08 -10.61
C ARG A 45 5.77 -11.82 -11.36
N THR A 46 5.42 -12.71 -12.28
CA THR A 46 6.44 -13.46 -13.04
C THR A 46 7.21 -12.53 -13.99
N LEU A 47 6.52 -11.60 -14.65
CA LEU A 47 7.16 -10.59 -15.50
C LEU A 47 8.11 -9.70 -14.68
N ASP A 48 7.72 -9.30 -13.48
CA ASP A 48 8.56 -8.51 -12.58
C ASP A 48 9.82 -9.26 -12.14
N ILE A 49 9.70 -10.56 -11.83
CA ILE A 49 10.85 -11.42 -11.52
C ILE A 49 11.80 -11.49 -12.72
N LEU A 50 11.29 -11.69 -13.92
CA LEU A 50 12.11 -11.75 -15.14
C LEU A 50 12.81 -10.43 -15.46
N LEU A 51 12.18 -9.29 -15.14
CA LEU A 51 12.76 -7.96 -15.36
C LEU A 51 13.82 -7.59 -14.32
N HIS A 52 13.63 -7.95 -13.05
CA HIS A 52 14.51 -7.50 -11.97
C HIS A 52 15.55 -8.55 -11.57
N SER A 53 15.25 -9.84 -11.73
CA SER A 53 16.14 -10.94 -11.32
C SER A 53 16.78 -11.70 -12.50
N TRP A 54 16.80 -11.10 -13.68
CA TRP A 54 17.37 -11.72 -14.90
C TRP A 54 18.82 -12.22 -14.72
N TRP A 55 19.62 -11.48 -13.96
CA TRP A 55 21.02 -11.80 -13.72
C TRP A 55 21.21 -13.09 -12.93
N THR A 56 20.29 -13.43 -12.00
CA THR A 56 20.35 -14.69 -11.25
C THR A 56 20.10 -15.89 -12.17
N ILE A 57 19.17 -15.74 -13.11
CA ILE A 57 18.88 -16.77 -14.12
C ILE A 57 20.11 -17.00 -15.00
N VAL A 58 20.73 -15.92 -15.49
CA VAL A 58 21.93 -16.00 -16.33
C VAL A 58 23.11 -16.57 -15.54
N LEU A 59 23.34 -16.14 -14.31
CA LEU A 59 24.43 -16.65 -13.46
C LEU A 59 24.26 -18.15 -13.19
N PHE A 60 23.05 -18.58 -12.86
CA PHE A 60 22.75 -19.99 -12.65
C PHE A 60 22.99 -20.81 -13.93
N TYR A 61 22.50 -20.34 -15.07
CA TYR A 61 22.76 -20.97 -16.37
C TYR A 61 24.25 -21.11 -16.67
N LEU A 62 25.03 -20.08 -16.49
CA LEU A 62 26.49 -20.09 -16.70
C LEU A 62 27.17 -21.08 -15.74
N ALA A 63 26.75 -21.13 -14.49
CA ALA A 63 27.30 -22.09 -13.53
C ALA A 63 27.05 -23.54 -13.95
N VAL A 64 25.82 -23.84 -14.41
CA VAL A 64 25.46 -25.18 -14.93
C VAL A 64 26.27 -25.48 -16.21
N ALA A 65 26.39 -24.53 -17.14
CA ALA A 65 27.15 -24.71 -18.36
C ALA A 65 28.63 -24.98 -18.06
N VAL A 66 29.25 -24.26 -17.15
CA VAL A 66 30.63 -24.49 -16.72
C VAL A 66 30.81 -25.86 -16.08
N SER A 67 29.89 -26.25 -15.17
CA SER A 67 29.92 -27.55 -14.50
C SER A 67 29.85 -28.71 -15.50
N THR A 68 28.90 -28.64 -16.43
CA THR A 68 28.74 -29.66 -17.48
C THR A 68 29.89 -29.67 -18.49
N TYR A 69 30.51 -28.50 -18.78
CA TYR A 69 31.73 -28.45 -19.57
C TYR A 69 32.89 -29.21 -18.93
N VAL A 70 33.09 -28.99 -17.63
CA VAL A 70 34.14 -29.68 -16.87
C VAL A 70 33.86 -31.18 -16.84
N GLU A 71 32.62 -31.59 -16.66
CA GLU A 71 32.24 -33.01 -16.72
C GLU A 71 32.53 -33.63 -18.07
N VAL A 72 32.13 -33.01 -19.18
CA VAL A 72 32.41 -33.50 -20.54
C VAL A 72 33.92 -33.55 -20.79
N ARG A 73 34.68 -32.55 -20.33
CA ARG A 73 36.14 -32.50 -20.54
C ARG A 73 36.91 -33.55 -19.77
N LEU A 74 36.47 -33.88 -18.55
CA LEU A 74 37.17 -34.80 -17.66
C LEU A 74 36.78 -36.27 -17.84
N LEU A 75 35.50 -36.54 -18.19
CA LEU A 75 34.95 -37.90 -18.19
C LEU A 75 34.78 -38.50 -19.60
N SER A 76 34.93 -37.70 -20.68
CA SER A 76 34.88 -38.22 -22.05
C SER A 76 36.08 -39.11 -22.36
N TYR A 77 35.84 -40.21 -22.98
CA TYR A 77 36.94 -40.94 -23.61
C TYR A 77 37.58 -40.10 -24.70
N PRO A 78 38.92 -40.17 -24.86
CA PRO A 78 39.63 -39.36 -25.86
C PRO A 78 39.09 -39.46 -27.28
N LEU A 79 38.60 -40.64 -27.67
CA LEU A 79 38.01 -40.92 -28.98
C LEU A 79 36.74 -40.14 -29.28
N PHE A 80 35.93 -39.86 -28.24
CA PHE A 80 34.61 -39.18 -28.36
C PHE A 80 34.65 -37.72 -27.93
N LEU A 81 35.75 -37.24 -27.40
CA LEU A 81 35.86 -35.89 -26.80
C LEU A 81 35.39 -34.78 -27.74
N ASP A 82 35.88 -34.78 -29.01
CA ASP A 82 35.52 -33.72 -29.97
C ASP A 82 34.04 -33.79 -30.36
N GLY A 83 33.49 -35.00 -30.47
CA GLY A 83 32.07 -35.22 -30.70
C GLY A 83 31.21 -34.73 -29.54
N ASN A 84 31.56 -35.11 -28.30
CA ASN A 84 30.86 -34.70 -27.09
C ASN A 84 30.92 -33.19 -26.88
N LEU A 85 32.05 -32.53 -27.15
CA LEU A 85 32.15 -31.08 -27.08
C LEU A 85 31.27 -30.37 -28.12
N LYS A 86 31.12 -30.91 -29.33
CA LYS A 86 30.21 -30.33 -30.35
C LYS A 86 28.74 -30.41 -29.86
N VAL A 87 28.33 -31.57 -29.32
CA VAL A 87 26.99 -31.73 -28.77
C VAL A 87 26.79 -30.81 -27.57
N TRP A 88 27.76 -30.72 -26.66
CA TRP A 88 27.73 -29.81 -25.54
C TRP A 88 27.54 -28.34 -25.96
N TRP A 89 28.28 -27.85 -26.97
CA TRP A 89 28.08 -26.50 -27.51
C TRP A 89 26.71 -26.30 -28.11
N ALA A 90 26.16 -27.31 -28.81
CA ALA A 90 24.80 -27.26 -29.35
C ALA A 90 23.77 -27.10 -28.21
N VAL A 91 23.90 -27.88 -27.12
CA VAL A 91 23.04 -27.77 -25.92
C VAL A 91 23.12 -26.37 -25.34
N VAL A 92 24.33 -25.86 -25.07
CA VAL A 92 24.54 -24.52 -24.49
C VAL A 92 23.92 -23.45 -25.38
N LEU A 93 24.07 -23.50 -26.70
CA LEU A 93 23.45 -22.50 -27.57
C LEU A 93 21.91 -22.58 -27.60
N MET A 94 21.36 -23.79 -27.63
CA MET A 94 19.90 -23.99 -27.65
C MET A 94 19.23 -23.56 -26.33
N GLU A 95 19.78 -23.97 -25.20
CA GLU A 95 19.27 -23.57 -23.87
C GLU A 95 19.50 -22.08 -23.60
N GLY A 96 20.65 -21.52 -24.00
CA GLY A 96 20.90 -20.10 -23.97
C GLY A 96 19.89 -19.29 -24.79
N GLY A 97 19.51 -19.81 -25.96
CA GLY A 97 18.43 -19.27 -26.80
C GLY A 97 17.06 -19.29 -26.11
N ALA A 98 16.72 -20.40 -25.44
CA ALA A 98 15.48 -20.52 -24.69
C ALA A 98 15.43 -19.55 -23.49
N ILE A 99 16.56 -19.41 -22.77
CA ILE A 99 16.69 -18.41 -21.68
C ILE A 99 16.60 -16.99 -22.23
N ALA A 100 17.25 -16.69 -23.35
CA ALA A 100 17.14 -15.38 -23.98
C ALA A 100 15.69 -15.07 -24.39
N ALA A 101 14.98 -16.04 -24.97
CA ALA A 101 13.55 -15.92 -25.29
C ALA A 101 12.71 -15.64 -24.04
N LEU A 102 12.98 -16.34 -22.94
CA LEU A 102 12.31 -16.13 -21.66
C LEU A 102 12.58 -14.70 -21.10
N LEU A 103 13.82 -14.23 -21.16
CA LEU A 103 14.20 -12.88 -20.70
C LEU A 103 13.70 -11.75 -21.60
N LEU A 104 13.45 -12.04 -22.88
CA LEU A 104 12.86 -11.10 -23.84
C LEU A 104 11.32 -11.05 -23.72
N LEU A 105 10.68 -12.07 -23.14
CA LEU A 105 9.23 -12.16 -23.01
C LEU A 105 8.60 -10.89 -22.42
N PRO A 106 9.07 -10.31 -21.30
CA PRO A 106 8.47 -9.11 -20.73
C PRO A 106 8.72 -7.84 -21.56
N ARG A 107 9.65 -7.87 -22.53
CA ARG A 107 10.02 -6.72 -23.34
C ARG A 107 9.28 -6.64 -24.68
N ILE A 108 8.64 -7.73 -25.09
CA ILE A 108 7.94 -7.83 -26.38
C ILE A 108 6.44 -7.88 -26.15
N PRO A 109 5.68 -6.80 -26.48
CA PRO A 109 4.24 -6.71 -26.20
C PRO A 109 3.40 -7.88 -26.76
N LEU A 110 3.78 -8.39 -27.94
CA LEU A 110 3.12 -9.55 -28.54
C LEU A 110 3.25 -10.81 -27.70
N LEU A 111 4.41 -11.04 -27.10
CA LEU A 111 4.64 -12.20 -26.23
C LEU A 111 3.89 -12.05 -24.88
N VAL A 112 3.82 -10.83 -24.37
CA VAL A 112 3.06 -10.52 -23.15
C VAL A 112 1.55 -10.68 -23.35
N SER A 113 1.02 -10.27 -24.51
CA SER A 113 -0.42 -10.43 -24.82
C SER A 113 -0.84 -11.90 -24.90
N HIS A 114 0.09 -12.78 -25.29
CA HIS A 114 -0.12 -14.22 -25.36
C HIS A 114 0.74 -14.97 -24.33
N TYR A 115 0.90 -14.38 -23.16
CA TYR A 115 1.84 -14.80 -22.12
C TYR A 115 1.88 -16.31 -21.89
N TRP A 116 0.72 -16.95 -21.63
CA TRP A 116 0.66 -18.37 -21.33
C TRP A 116 1.09 -19.27 -22.49
N VAL A 117 0.75 -18.88 -23.71
CA VAL A 117 1.16 -19.61 -24.94
C VAL A 117 2.64 -19.44 -25.17
N SER A 118 3.17 -18.22 -25.03
CA SER A 118 4.59 -17.92 -25.20
C SER A 118 5.45 -18.72 -24.21
N LEU A 119 5.05 -18.72 -22.93
CA LEU A 119 5.75 -19.47 -21.90
C LEU A 119 5.69 -20.99 -22.13
N CYS A 120 4.54 -21.51 -22.57
CA CYS A 120 4.38 -22.91 -22.92
C CYS A 120 5.29 -23.34 -24.09
N LEU A 121 5.39 -22.48 -25.13
CA LEU A 121 6.27 -22.75 -26.28
C LEU A 121 7.75 -22.74 -25.90
N ILE A 122 8.20 -21.74 -25.12
CA ILE A 122 9.57 -21.66 -24.63
C ILE A 122 9.93 -22.90 -23.81
N ALA A 123 9.05 -23.30 -22.87
CA ALA A 123 9.24 -24.50 -22.05
C ALA A 123 9.28 -25.78 -22.90
N THR A 124 8.39 -25.91 -23.89
CA THR A 124 8.35 -27.06 -24.81
C THR A 124 9.68 -27.18 -25.56
N LEU A 125 10.17 -26.07 -26.13
CA LEU A 125 11.42 -26.05 -26.87
C LEU A 125 12.63 -26.35 -25.99
N ALA A 126 12.68 -25.82 -24.76
CA ALA A 126 13.76 -26.10 -23.82
C ALA A 126 13.81 -27.57 -23.42
N ILE A 127 12.67 -28.18 -23.06
CA ILE A 127 12.61 -29.59 -22.69
C ILE A 127 12.98 -30.48 -23.91
N ALA A 128 12.45 -30.17 -25.09
CA ALA A 128 12.71 -30.97 -26.30
C ALA A 128 14.17 -30.86 -26.72
N SER A 129 14.77 -29.67 -26.71
CA SER A 129 16.16 -29.45 -27.12
C SER A 129 17.14 -30.24 -26.27
N ILE A 130 16.99 -30.22 -24.95
CA ILE A 130 17.85 -30.99 -24.05
C ILE A 130 17.68 -32.51 -24.25
N THR A 131 16.43 -32.96 -24.44
CA THR A 131 16.14 -34.39 -24.65
C THR A 131 16.76 -34.91 -25.94
N ILE A 132 16.64 -34.14 -27.03
CA ILE A 132 17.24 -34.49 -28.32
C ILE A 132 18.76 -34.46 -28.23
N ALA A 133 19.31 -33.43 -27.59
CA ALA A 133 20.76 -33.28 -27.48
C ALA A 133 21.39 -34.38 -26.62
N THR A 134 20.71 -34.82 -25.55
CA THR A 134 21.22 -35.96 -24.74
C THR A 134 21.29 -37.25 -25.53
N SER A 135 20.39 -37.48 -26.49
CA SER A 135 20.42 -38.66 -27.37
C SER A 135 21.50 -38.56 -28.47
N ALA A 136 22.05 -37.37 -28.70
CA ALA A 136 23.07 -37.13 -29.76
C ALA A 136 24.51 -37.26 -29.27
N PHE A 137 24.77 -37.54 -27.98
CA PHE A 137 26.13 -37.75 -27.49
C PHE A 137 26.71 -39.03 -28.10
N PRO A 138 27.91 -38.96 -28.78
CA PRO A 138 28.57 -40.13 -29.34
C PRO A 138 29.08 -41.12 -28.30
N ASP A 139 29.41 -40.67 -27.10
CA ASP A 139 29.92 -41.47 -26.01
C ASP A 139 28.73 -42.13 -25.27
N PRO A 140 28.66 -43.46 -25.22
CA PRO A 140 27.57 -44.16 -24.51
C PRO A 140 27.44 -43.78 -23.03
N TYR A 141 28.53 -43.40 -22.37
CA TYR A 141 28.50 -42.95 -21.02
C TYR A 141 27.64 -41.70 -20.87
N PHE A 142 27.90 -40.66 -21.69
CA PHE A 142 27.11 -39.44 -21.65
C PHE A 142 25.68 -39.60 -22.12
N ASN A 143 25.48 -40.44 -23.13
CA ASN A 143 24.12 -40.75 -23.62
C ASN A 143 23.24 -41.38 -22.54
N GLN A 144 23.76 -42.28 -21.72
CA GLN A 144 22.98 -42.90 -20.63
C GLN A 144 22.83 -41.98 -19.43
N HIS A 145 23.91 -41.29 -19.03
CA HIS A 145 23.94 -40.51 -17.78
C HIS A 145 23.34 -39.09 -17.92
N SER A 146 23.36 -38.50 -19.11
CA SER A 146 22.79 -37.16 -19.32
C SER A 146 21.28 -37.09 -19.21
N SER A 147 20.58 -38.25 -19.23
CA SER A 147 19.12 -38.30 -19.06
C SER A 147 18.63 -37.72 -17.71
N TYR A 148 19.47 -37.71 -16.66
CA TYR A 148 19.11 -37.04 -15.38
C TYR A 148 18.98 -35.53 -15.49
N VAL A 149 19.70 -34.89 -16.45
CA VAL A 149 19.60 -33.46 -16.70
C VAL A 149 18.20 -33.08 -17.18
N VAL A 150 17.53 -33.98 -17.92
CA VAL A 150 16.13 -33.81 -18.34
C VAL A 150 15.20 -33.70 -17.13
N ILE A 151 15.41 -34.56 -16.11
CA ILE A 151 14.61 -34.53 -14.86
C ILE A 151 14.78 -33.15 -14.18
N PHE A 152 16.01 -32.65 -14.11
CA PHE A 152 16.31 -31.39 -13.46
C PHE A 152 15.63 -30.22 -14.17
N ILE A 153 15.71 -30.15 -15.51
CA ILE A 153 15.10 -29.07 -16.31
C ILE A 153 13.56 -29.13 -16.23
N ILE A 154 12.97 -30.31 -16.36
CA ILE A 154 11.52 -30.47 -16.19
C ILE A 154 11.10 -29.98 -14.80
N SER A 155 11.80 -30.41 -13.75
CA SER A 155 11.49 -29.99 -12.37
C SER A 155 11.65 -28.49 -12.16
N LEU A 156 12.66 -27.87 -12.79
CA LEU A 156 12.89 -26.44 -12.75
C LEU A 156 11.76 -25.66 -13.43
N ILE A 157 11.29 -26.11 -14.59
CA ILE A 157 10.17 -25.48 -15.31
C ILE A 157 8.89 -25.55 -14.50
N TYR A 158 8.59 -26.68 -13.85
CA TYR A 158 7.44 -26.80 -12.97
C TYR A 158 7.56 -25.93 -11.70
N GLY A 159 8.78 -25.78 -11.14
CA GLY A 159 9.00 -25.10 -9.85
C GLY A 159 9.21 -23.60 -9.96
N ILE A 160 10.00 -23.14 -10.94
CA ILE A 160 10.47 -21.73 -11.00
C ILE A 160 9.73 -20.94 -12.09
N GLY A 161 9.22 -21.61 -13.13
CA GLY A 161 8.65 -20.96 -14.31
C GLY A 161 7.37 -20.14 -14.06
N GLY A 162 6.80 -20.13 -12.85
CA GLY A 162 5.54 -19.46 -12.56
C GLY A 162 4.38 -19.98 -13.43
N MET A 163 4.57 -21.17 -14.04
CA MET A 163 3.55 -21.79 -14.87
C MET A 163 2.46 -22.39 -13.99
N ARG A 164 1.24 -22.33 -14.49
CA ARG A 164 0.12 -23.08 -13.90
C ARG A 164 0.26 -24.56 -14.28
N LEU A 165 -0.37 -25.43 -13.48
CA LEU A 165 -0.29 -26.88 -13.67
C LEU A 165 -0.66 -27.31 -15.10
N MET A 166 -1.77 -26.81 -15.66
CA MET A 166 -2.22 -27.26 -17.00
C MET A 166 -1.28 -26.84 -18.15
N PRO A 167 -0.84 -25.56 -18.26
CA PRO A 167 0.18 -25.18 -19.24
C PRO A 167 1.48 -25.97 -19.10
N ALA A 168 1.94 -26.25 -17.88
CA ALA A 168 3.15 -27.02 -17.65
C ALA A 168 3.02 -28.48 -18.13
N VAL A 169 1.89 -29.12 -17.85
CA VAL A 169 1.59 -30.47 -18.34
C VAL A 169 1.54 -30.53 -19.87
N VAL A 170 0.89 -29.52 -20.50
CA VAL A 170 0.83 -29.40 -21.96
C VAL A 170 2.22 -29.24 -22.57
N ALA A 171 3.07 -28.38 -21.98
CA ALA A 171 4.43 -28.16 -22.46
C ALA A 171 5.29 -29.44 -22.35
N ALA A 172 5.22 -30.13 -21.22
CA ALA A 172 5.97 -31.37 -21.02
C ALA A 172 5.52 -32.50 -21.99
N PHE A 173 4.21 -32.64 -22.21
CA PHE A 173 3.68 -33.64 -23.16
C PHE A 173 4.06 -33.28 -24.60
N ALA A 174 3.92 -32.02 -25.02
CA ALA A 174 4.32 -31.54 -26.34
C ALA A 174 5.83 -31.75 -26.59
N ALA A 175 6.66 -31.45 -25.57
CA ALA A 175 8.09 -31.69 -25.64
C ALA A 175 8.44 -33.18 -25.80
N ALA A 176 7.76 -34.07 -25.07
CA ALA A 176 7.97 -35.51 -25.21
C ALA A 176 7.62 -36.01 -26.62
N VAL A 177 6.50 -35.56 -27.17
CA VAL A 177 6.06 -35.91 -28.54
C VAL A 177 7.05 -35.38 -29.58
N LEU A 178 7.48 -34.13 -29.44
CA LEU A 178 8.45 -33.49 -30.35
C LEU A 178 9.80 -34.22 -30.29
N SER A 179 10.29 -34.52 -29.10
CA SER A 179 11.55 -35.24 -28.90
C SER A 179 11.48 -36.65 -29.52
N TRP A 180 10.40 -37.38 -29.27
CA TRP A 180 10.17 -38.70 -29.87
C TRP A 180 10.22 -38.62 -31.40
N ALA A 181 9.51 -37.69 -32.02
CA ALA A 181 9.46 -37.55 -33.46
C ALA A 181 10.83 -37.22 -34.06
N VAL A 182 11.61 -36.35 -33.43
CA VAL A 182 12.97 -35.98 -33.92
C VAL A 182 13.95 -37.15 -33.76
N ILE A 183 13.95 -37.81 -32.59
CA ILE A 183 14.84 -38.96 -32.32
C ILE A 183 14.54 -40.08 -33.30
N TRP A 184 13.27 -40.38 -33.59
CA TRP A 184 12.85 -41.39 -34.56
C TRP A 184 13.23 -41.01 -36.00
N PHE A 185 13.04 -39.70 -36.38
CA PHE A 185 13.35 -39.25 -37.76
C PHE A 185 14.83 -39.28 -38.07
N PHE A 186 15.70 -38.95 -37.10
CA PHE A 186 17.16 -38.91 -37.27
C PHE A 186 17.84 -40.21 -36.84
N ASP A 187 17.09 -41.24 -36.52
CA ASP A 187 17.58 -42.55 -36.07
C ASP A 187 18.63 -42.46 -34.94
N LEU A 188 18.37 -41.52 -33.98
CA LEU A 188 19.23 -41.33 -32.83
C LEU A 188 19.04 -42.43 -31.80
N TRP A 189 20.15 -42.89 -31.20
CA TRP A 189 20.05 -43.92 -30.17
C TRP A 189 19.51 -43.36 -28.85
N LEU A 190 18.51 -44.01 -28.30
CA LEU A 190 17.97 -43.68 -27.00
C LEU A 190 17.57 -44.94 -26.26
N ASP A 191 17.98 -45.05 -24.98
CA ASP A 191 17.42 -46.06 -24.08
C ASP A 191 16.01 -45.68 -23.68
N TRP A 192 15.03 -46.20 -24.40
CA TRP A 192 13.61 -45.91 -24.19
C TRP A 192 13.11 -46.29 -22.81
N GLY A 193 13.70 -47.34 -22.17
CA GLY A 193 13.31 -47.75 -20.81
C GLY A 193 13.71 -46.73 -19.77
N LEU A 194 14.97 -46.33 -19.78
CA LEU A 194 15.49 -45.30 -18.88
C LEU A 194 14.85 -43.93 -19.16
N PHE A 195 14.72 -43.56 -20.40
CA PHE A 195 14.08 -42.30 -20.80
C PHE A 195 12.64 -42.20 -20.30
N ALA A 196 11.82 -43.22 -20.56
CA ALA A 196 10.43 -43.25 -20.09
C ALA A 196 10.34 -43.19 -18.56
N GLN A 197 11.21 -43.91 -17.85
CA GLN A 197 11.26 -43.86 -16.39
C GLN A 197 11.59 -42.45 -15.86
N TYR A 198 12.60 -41.79 -16.43
CA TYR A 198 13.01 -40.44 -16.00
C TYR A 198 11.96 -39.41 -16.36
N VAL A 199 11.39 -39.45 -17.55
CA VAL A 199 10.35 -38.50 -17.97
C VAL A 199 9.07 -38.67 -17.12
N ILE A 200 8.65 -39.91 -16.87
CA ILE A 200 7.47 -40.14 -16.00
C ILE A 200 7.74 -39.63 -14.59
N LEU A 201 8.89 -39.99 -14.00
CA LEU A 201 9.23 -39.55 -12.63
C LEU A 201 9.30 -38.03 -12.54
N ALA A 202 10.00 -37.36 -13.48
CA ALA A 202 10.12 -35.91 -13.51
C ALA A 202 8.75 -35.23 -13.63
N ASN A 203 7.87 -35.74 -14.49
CA ASN A 203 6.53 -35.18 -14.64
C ASN A 203 5.66 -35.42 -13.40
N VAL A 204 5.70 -36.58 -12.76
CA VAL A 204 4.94 -36.85 -11.54
C VAL A 204 5.39 -35.92 -10.40
N VAL A 205 6.70 -35.83 -10.17
CA VAL A 205 7.28 -34.95 -9.14
C VAL A 205 7.00 -33.51 -9.48
N GLY A 206 7.25 -33.08 -10.72
CA GLY A 206 7.00 -31.73 -11.19
C GLY A 206 5.54 -31.30 -11.06
N MET A 207 4.59 -32.16 -11.46
CA MET A 207 3.16 -31.89 -11.30
C MET A 207 2.78 -31.72 -9.82
N LEU A 208 3.33 -32.55 -8.93
CA LEU A 208 3.08 -32.41 -7.49
C LEU A 208 3.60 -31.07 -6.96
N ILE A 209 4.85 -30.72 -7.30
CA ILE A 209 5.44 -29.42 -6.91
C ILE A 209 4.60 -28.26 -7.44
N CYS A 210 4.29 -28.26 -8.74
CA CYS A 210 3.49 -27.22 -9.37
C CYS A 210 2.11 -27.08 -8.71
N TYR A 211 1.45 -28.21 -8.42
CA TYR A 211 0.17 -28.21 -7.72
C TYR A 211 0.27 -27.57 -6.33
N LEU A 212 1.29 -27.95 -5.54
CA LEU A 212 1.47 -27.40 -4.20
C LEU A 212 1.79 -25.89 -4.24
N LEU A 213 2.63 -25.46 -5.19
CA LEU A 213 2.94 -24.05 -5.40
C LEU A 213 1.71 -23.25 -5.85
N GLU A 214 0.92 -23.78 -6.79
CA GLU A 214 -0.32 -23.11 -7.24
C GLU A 214 -1.33 -22.98 -6.08
N GLN A 215 -1.48 -24.01 -5.23
CA GLN A 215 -2.36 -23.92 -4.06
C GLN A 215 -1.85 -22.90 -3.03
N ARG A 216 -0.54 -22.83 -2.82
CA ARG A 216 0.07 -21.82 -1.94
C ARG A 216 -0.17 -20.40 -2.48
N ASP A 217 0.08 -20.18 -3.77
CA ASP A 217 -0.10 -18.85 -4.38
C ASP A 217 -1.56 -18.41 -4.37
N ARG A 218 -2.50 -19.34 -4.59
CA ARG A 218 -3.94 -19.09 -4.45
C ARG A 218 -4.33 -18.67 -3.02
N ARG A 219 -3.80 -19.36 -2.01
CA ARG A 219 -4.04 -18.98 -0.60
C ARG A 219 -3.46 -17.62 -0.26
N MET A 220 -2.23 -17.33 -0.69
CA MET A 220 -1.60 -16.02 -0.46
C MET A 220 -2.39 -14.89 -1.14
N PHE A 221 -2.89 -15.13 -2.35
CA PHE A 221 -3.75 -14.18 -3.06
C PHE A 221 -5.02 -13.86 -2.27
N LEU A 222 -5.74 -14.90 -1.80
CA LEU A 222 -6.95 -14.71 -1.00
C LEU A 222 -6.67 -13.99 0.32
N GLN A 223 -5.58 -14.34 1.01
CA GLN A 223 -5.20 -13.69 2.27
C GLN A 223 -4.84 -12.21 2.06
N ALA A 224 -4.12 -11.90 0.99
CA ALA A 224 -3.79 -10.51 0.65
C ALA A 224 -5.06 -9.70 0.31
N ARG A 225 -5.97 -10.28 -0.47
CA ARG A 225 -7.24 -9.64 -0.83
C ARG A 225 -8.15 -9.44 0.37
N LEU A 226 -8.25 -10.44 1.26
CA LEU A 226 -9.00 -10.33 2.52
C LEU A 226 -8.47 -9.18 3.38
N LEU A 227 -7.15 -9.12 3.56
CA LEU A 227 -6.51 -8.06 4.36
C LEU A 227 -6.77 -6.66 3.77
N GLU A 228 -6.74 -6.53 2.44
CA GLU A 228 -7.05 -5.27 1.75
C GLU A 228 -8.51 -4.82 2.01
N LEU A 229 -9.47 -5.74 1.88
CA LEU A 229 -10.88 -5.47 2.13
C LEU A 229 -11.15 -5.12 3.61
N GLU A 230 -10.58 -5.87 4.55
CA GLU A 230 -10.71 -5.59 5.99
C GLU A 230 -10.11 -4.24 6.37
N LYS A 231 -8.93 -3.91 5.84
CA LYS A 231 -8.31 -2.60 6.05
C LYS A 231 -9.20 -1.48 5.50
N GLY A 232 -9.72 -1.62 4.29
CA GLY A 232 -10.66 -0.65 3.71
C GLY A 232 -11.90 -0.44 4.56
N LYS A 233 -12.46 -1.51 5.13
CA LYS A 233 -13.60 -1.46 6.05
C LYS A 233 -13.28 -0.75 7.36
N LEU A 234 -12.13 -1.05 7.96
CA LEU A 234 -11.65 -0.37 9.17
C LEU A 234 -11.43 1.13 8.93
N ASP A 235 -10.82 1.51 7.80
CA ASP A 235 -10.60 2.91 7.43
C ASP A 235 -11.92 3.66 7.20
N SER A 236 -12.94 3.01 6.62
CA SER A 236 -14.26 3.59 6.43
C SER A 236 -14.99 3.79 7.75
N LEU A 237 -14.96 2.80 8.64
CA LEU A 237 -15.54 2.89 9.98
C LEU A 237 -14.87 3.95 10.85
N SER A 238 -13.53 4.04 10.78
CA SER A 238 -12.76 5.07 11.49
C SER A 238 -13.14 6.48 11.03
N ARG A 239 -13.32 6.67 9.71
CA ARG A 239 -13.81 7.94 9.16
C ARG A 239 -15.24 8.27 9.61
N GLU A 240 -16.13 7.27 9.64
CA GLU A 240 -17.51 7.45 10.09
C GLU A 240 -17.59 7.80 11.57
N LEU A 241 -16.86 7.06 12.43
CA LEU A 241 -16.74 7.39 13.86
C LEU A 241 -16.14 8.79 14.06
N SER A 242 -15.12 9.15 13.29
CA SER A 242 -14.55 10.49 13.31
C SER A 242 -15.52 11.57 12.83
N ARG A 243 -16.47 11.25 11.94
CA ARG A 243 -17.52 12.16 11.48
C ARG A 243 -18.61 12.38 12.55
N ILE A 244 -18.94 11.34 13.29
CA ILE A 244 -19.96 11.40 14.36
C ILE A 244 -19.42 12.17 15.58
N SER A 245 -18.14 12.07 15.89
CA SER A 245 -17.53 12.81 16.99
C SER A 245 -17.38 14.30 16.62
N ARG A 246 -18.26 15.14 17.15
CA ARG A 246 -18.25 16.61 16.99
C ARG A 246 -17.52 17.32 18.12
N GLU A 247 -17.22 16.62 19.19
CA GLU A 247 -16.64 17.18 20.39
C GLU A 247 -15.17 16.78 20.54
N ASP A 248 -14.38 17.61 21.18
CA ASP A 248 -13.06 17.29 21.69
C ASP A 248 -13.18 16.49 22.98
N VAL A 249 -12.58 15.30 23.01
CA VAL A 249 -12.74 14.33 24.11
C VAL A 249 -12.25 14.86 25.46
N LEU A 250 -11.25 15.77 25.44
CA LEU A 250 -10.65 16.30 26.66
C LEU A 250 -11.48 17.44 27.25
N THR A 251 -11.92 18.38 26.39
CA THR A 251 -12.57 19.62 26.83
C THR A 251 -14.10 19.58 26.74
N GLY A 252 -14.64 18.62 25.98
CA GLY A 252 -16.08 18.53 25.69
C GLY A 252 -16.60 19.69 24.82
N LEU A 253 -15.73 20.60 24.34
CA LEU A 253 -16.08 21.62 23.37
C LEU A 253 -16.18 21.02 21.97
N ALA A 254 -16.68 21.81 21.00
CA ALA A 254 -16.57 21.44 19.61
C ALA A 254 -15.11 21.18 19.23
N ASN A 255 -14.85 20.15 18.43
CA ASN A 255 -13.51 19.98 17.89
C ASN A 255 -13.30 20.86 16.65
N ARG A 256 -12.05 21.01 16.22
CA ARG A 256 -11.67 21.85 15.07
C ARG A 256 -12.48 21.55 13.81
N ARG A 257 -12.82 20.27 13.59
CA ARG A 257 -13.61 19.90 12.42
C ARG A 257 -15.02 20.42 12.51
N HIS A 258 -15.70 20.19 13.63
CA HIS A 258 -17.05 20.70 13.85
C HIS A 258 -17.10 22.22 13.81
N PHE A 259 -16.11 22.89 14.38
CA PHE A 259 -15.94 24.33 14.23
C PHE A 259 -15.90 24.75 12.74
N ASN A 260 -15.06 24.11 11.91
CA ASN A 260 -14.94 24.47 10.50
C ASN A 260 -16.25 24.25 9.73
N GLU A 261 -16.99 23.19 10.03
CA GLU A 261 -18.32 22.91 9.45
C GLU A 261 -19.31 24.02 9.78
N VAL A 262 -19.46 24.37 11.06
CA VAL A 262 -20.37 25.40 11.54
C VAL A 262 -19.93 26.79 11.06
N PHE A 263 -18.64 27.10 11.12
CA PHE A 263 -18.10 28.37 10.67
C PHE A 263 -18.41 28.63 9.19
N GLN A 264 -18.26 27.63 8.34
CA GLN A 264 -18.56 27.80 6.92
C GLN A 264 -20.08 28.04 6.68
N LEU A 265 -20.95 27.35 7.44
CA LEU A 265 -22.39 27.57 7.37
C LEU A 265 -22.77 28.97 7.83
N GLU A 266 -22.22 29.45 8.96
CA GLU A 266 -22.51 30.77 9.51
C GLU A 266 -21.88 31.88 8.69
N TRP A 267 -20.70 31.64 8.04
CA TRP A 267 -20.12 32.54 7.06
C TRP A 267 -21.04 32.79 5.87
N ASP A 268 -21.54 31.71 5.28
CA ASP A 268 -22.44 31.79 4.12
C ASP A 268 -23.79 32.41 4.51
N ARG A 269 -24.26 32.20 5.75
CA ARG A 269 -25.44 32.85 6.29
C ARG A 269 -25.22 34.34 6.49
N ALA A 270 -24.14 34.74 7.18
CA ALA A 270 -23.80 36.13 7.44
C ALA A 270 -23.64 36.92 6.12
N ARG A 271 -23.06 36.31 5.09
CA ARG A 271 -22.95 36.90 3.75
C ARG A 271 -24.31 37.16 3.11
N ARG A 272 -25.24 36.21 3.21
CA ARG A 272 -26.60 36.36 2.63
C ARG A 272 -27.44 37.40 3.37
N GLU A 273 -27.30 37.41 4.69
CA GLU A 273 -28.10 38.27 5.57
C GLU A 273 -27.40 39.65 5.81
N GLN A 274 -26.22 39.88 5.22
CA GLN A 274 -25.39 41.05 5.39
C GLN A 274 -25.11 41.37 6.87
N GLN A 275 -24.92 40.33 7.70
CA GLN A 275 -24.63 40.42 9.10
C GLN A 275 -23.13 40.32 9.38
N MET A 276 -22.71 40.91 10.49
CA MET A 276 -21.36 40.72 10.99
C MET A 276 -21.14 39.34 11.56
N ILE A 277 -19.93 38.84 11.45
CA ILE A 277 -19.48 37.62 12.10
C ILE A 277 -18.17 37.90 12.80
N SER A 278 -18.04 37.42 14.04
CA SER A 278 -16.86 37.62 14.86
C SER A 278 -16.22 36.28 15.23
N LEU A 279 -14.89 36.27 15.27
CA LEU A 279 -14.08 35.20 15.84
C LEU A 279 -13.25 35.71 16.99
N ILE A 280 -13.16 34.94 18.04
CA ILE A 280 -12.25 35.13 19.16
C ILE A 280 -11.33 33.93 19.22
N PHE A 281 -10.03 34.15 19.01
CA PHE A 281 -9.02 33.14 19.28
C PHE A 281 -8.45 33.35 20.69
N VAL A 282 -8.22 32.25 21.37
CA VAL A 282 -7.72 32.19 22.74
C VAL A 282 -6.58 31.20 22.81
N ASP A 283 -5.47 31.64 23.37
CA ASP A 283 -4.28 30.82 23.55
C ASP A 283 -3.79 30.91 24.99
N ILE A 284 -3.57 29.77 25.64
CA ILE A 284 -3.14 29.77 27.05
C ILE A 284 -1.67 30.18 27.14
N ASP A 285 -1.41 31.23 27.88
CA ASP A 285 -0.07 31.78 28.05
C ASP A 285 0.86 30.78 28.75
N HIS A 286 2.06 30.58 28.17
CA HIS A 286 3.10 29.73 28.74
C HIS A 286 2.65 28.28 29.05
N PHE A 287 1.74 27.72 28.27
CA PHE A 287 1.21 26.37 28.51
C PHE A 287 2.26 25.29 28.41
N LYS A 288 3.23 25.41 27.49
CA LYS A 288 4.35 24.48 27.40
C LYS A 288 5.23 24.49 28.67
N PRO A 289 5.69 25.66 29.20
CA PRO A 289 6.34 25.69 30.49
C PRO A 289 5.49 25.17 31.67
N PHE A 290 4.17 25.31 31.61
CA PHE A 290 3.29 24.73 32.60
C PHE A 290 3.38 23.20 32.55
N ASN A 291 3.29 22.59 31.37
CA ASN A 291 3.42 21.16 31.19
C ASN A 291 4.80 20.61 31.61
N ASP A 292 5.86 21.36 31.28
CA ASP A 292 7.24 20.98 31.63
C ASP A 292 7.43 20.93 33.16
N ASN A 293 6.72 21.76 33.91
CA ASN A 293 6.80 21.82 35.38
C ASN A 293 5.82 20.91 36.11
N HIS A 294 4.59 20.74 35.61
CA HIS A 294 3.52 20.05 36.32
C HIS A 294 3.15 18.70 35.69
N GLY A 295 3.69 18.41 34.51
CA GLY A 295 3.38 17.23 33.72
C GLY A 295 2.11 17.38 32.86
N HIS A 296 2.02 16.54 31.83
CA HIS A 296 0.91 16.60 30.84
C HIS A 296 -0.47 16.32 31.46
N LEU A 297 -0.58 15.50 32.50
CA LEU A 297 -1.86 15.23 33.16
C LEU A 297 -2.46 16.47 33.83
N GLU A 298 -1.63 17.31 34.43
CA GLU A 298 -2.12 18.58 34.99
C GLU A 298 -2.43 19.58 33.87
N GLY A 299 -1.65 19.59 32.79
CA GLY A 299 -1.99 20.36 31.59
C GLY A 299 -3.35 19.99 31.00
N ASP A 300 -3.65 18.70 30.92
CA ASP A 300 -4.97 18.22 30.47
C ASP A 300 -6.12 18.70 31.38
N ARG A 301 -5.90 18.75 32.70
CA ARG A 301 -6.87 19.31 33.64
C ARG A 301 -7.10 20.81 33.41
N VAL A 302 -6.01 21.57 33.16
CA VAL A 302 -6.11 22.98 32.82
C VAL A 302 -6.92 23.17 31.55
N LEU A 303 -6.63 22.42 30.49
CA LEU A 303 -7.38 22.50 29.22
C LEU A 303 -8.87 22.21 29.42
N SER A 304 -9.21 21.21 30.24
CA SER A 304 -10.59 20.86 30.53
C SER A 304 -11.31 21.98 31.31
N GLN A 305 -10.65 22.58 32.32
CA GLN A 305 -11.21 23.68 33.11
C GLN A 305 -11.37 24.95 32.27
N VAL A 306 -10.39 25.29 31.44
CA VAL A 306 -10.47 26.41 30.49
C VAL A 306 -11.63 26.15 29.51
N GLY A 307 -11.74 24.95 28.95
CA GLY A 307 -12.84 24.60 28.06
C GLY A 307 -14.21 24.80 28.70
N GLN A 308 -14.36 24.40 29.97
CA GLN A 308 -15.61 24.62 30.71
C GLN A 308 -15.87 26.12 30.94
N ALA A 309 -14.86 26.91 31.32
CA ALA A 309 -15.00 28.36 31.53
C ALA A 309 -15.41 29.07 30.23
N LEU A 310 -14.85 28.66 29.08
CA LEU A 310 -15.24 29.19 27.77
C LEU A 310 -16.69 28.85 27.42
N ARG A 311 -17.12 27.62 27.69
CA ARG A 311 -18.51 27.17 27.47
C ARG A 311 -19.50 28.01 28.29
N ASP A 312 -19.19 28.24 29.56
CA ASP A 312 -20.04 28.96 30.49
C ASP A 312 -20.14 30.46 30.18
N THR A 313 -19.16 31.01 29.45
CA THR A 313 -19.17 32.39 29.00
C THR A 313 -20.15 32.62 27.84
N LEU A 314 -20.40 31.61 27.01
CA LEU A 314 -21.29 31.72 25.86
C LEU A 314 -22.75 31.55 26.32
N ARG A 315 -23.59 32.52 26.01
CA ARG A 315 -25.00 32.57 26.46
C ARG A 315 -26.00 32.45 25.32
N ARG A 316 -25.57 32.65 24.06
CA ARG A 316 -26.46 32.65 22.90
C ARG A 316 -26.46 31.29 22.24
N PRO A 317 -27.62 30.74 21.82
CA PRO A 317 -27.71 29.43 21.20
C PRO A 317 -26.90 29.28 19.88
N GLY A 318 -26.55 30.40 19.22
CA GLY A 318 -25.79 30.39 17.97
C GLY A 318 -24.29 30.50 18.15
N ASP A 319 -23.82 30.83 19.39
CA ASP A 319 -22.41 30.93 19.67
C ASP A 319 -21.78 29.54 19.83
N LEU A 320 -20.55 29.37 19.35
CA LEU A 320 -19.84 28.09 19.42
C LEU A 320 -18.44 28.29 20.00
N ALA A 321 -18.10 27.51 21.04
CA ALA A 321 -16.73 27.37 21.50
C ALA A 321 -16.14 26.05 21.00
N ALA A 322 -14.91 26.07 20.53
CA ALA A 322 -14.19 24.90 20.04
C ALA A 322 -12.73 24.90 20.50
N ARG A 323 -12.18 23.70 20.67
CA ARG A 323 -10.74 23.52 20.77
C ARG A 323 -10.18 23.43 19.36
N TYR A 324 -9.32 24.39 19.01
CA TYR A 324 -8.76 24.50 17.67
C TYR A 324 -7.52 23.61 17.49
N GLY A 325 -6.70 23.47 18.54
CA GLY A 325 -5.54 22.57 18.58
C GLY A 325 -4.67 22.84 19.80
N GLY A 326 -4.04 21.83 20.38
CA GLY A 326 -3.14 22.00 21.53
C GLY A 326 -3.78 22.80 22.66
N GLU A 327 -3.22 23.99 22.94
CA GLU A 327 -3.68 24.99 23.91
C GLU A 327 -4.53 26.11 23.31
N GLU A 328 -4.95 25.98 22.05
CA GLU A 328 -5.68 26.99 21.30
C GLU A 328 -7.17 26.71 21.28
N PHE A 329 -7.97 27.73 21.56
CA PHE A 329 -9.42 27.70 21.50
C PHE A 329 -9.94 28.78 20.58
N VAL A 330 -11.13 28.58 20.03
CA VAL A 330 -11.80 29.54 19.16
C VAL A 330 -13.27 29.65 19.52
N LEU A 331 -13.78 30.88 19.55
CA LEU A 331 -15.21 31.15 19.71
C LEU A 331 -15.74 31.80 18.45
N LEU A 332 -16.82 31.26 17.94
CA LEU A 332 -17.58 31.80 16.81
C LEU A 332 -18.83 32.51 17.32
N LEU A 333 -18.98 33.76 16.91
CA LEU A 333 -20.06 34.63 17.34
C LEU A 333 -20.81 35.18 16.10
N PRO A 334 -21.79 34.45 15.58
CA PRO A 334 -22.60 34.92 14.45
C PRO A 334 -23.45 36.15 14.82
N GLY A 335 -23.61 37.08 13.86
CA GLY A 335 -24.43 38.27 14.05
C GLY A 335 -23.92 39.23 15.15
N THR A 336 -22.65 39.12 15.55
CA THR A 336 -22.09 39.87 16.67
C THR A 336 -21.12 40.94 16.14
N PRO A 337 -21.38 42.23 16.42
CA PRO A 337 -20.47 43.31 16.03
C PRO A 337 -19.22 43.36 16.90
N ALA A 338 -18.20 44.11 16.47
CA ALA A 338 -16.89 44.19 17.13
C ALA A 338 -16.97 44.56 18.61
N ALA A 339 -17.85 45.49 18.99
CA ALA A 339 -18.06 45.87 20.39
C ALA A 339 -18.56 44.70 21.26
N GLY A 340 -19.57 43.96 20.77
CA GLY A 340 -20.08 42.76 21.45
C GLY A 340 -19.06 41.63 21.53
N ALA A 341 -18.26 41.43 20.46
CA ALA A 341 -17.17 40.46 20.47
C ALA A 341 -16.07 40.80 21.48
N LEU A 342 -15.78 42.10 21.65
CA LEU A 342 -14.82 42.57 22.63
C LEU A 342 -15.31 42.34 24.06
N GLU A 343 -16.62 42.54 24.33
CA GLU A 343 -17.23 42.21 25.62
C GLU A 343 -17.11 40.70 25.95
N VAL A 344 -17.40 39.84 24.99
CA VAL A 344 -17.23 38.40 25.17
C VAL A 344 -15.77 38.03 25.38
N ALA A 345 -14.85 38.64 24.62
CA ALA A 345 -13.41 38.42 24.80
C ALA A 345 -12.90 38.85 26.19
N ALA A 346 -13.44 39.94 26.75
CA ALA A 346 -13.13 40.35 28.10
C ALA A 346 -13.62 39.34 29.14
N GLN A 347 -14.86 38.86 29.00
CA GLN A 347 -15.41 37.82 29.86
C GLN A 347 -14.61 36.51 29.77
N VAL A 348 -14.19 36.11 28.58
CA VAL A 348 -13.34 34.95 28.36
C VAL A 348 -12.01 35.09 29.08
N ARG A 349 -11.31 36.19 28.89
CA ARG A 349 -10.01 36.45 29.54
C ARG A 349 -10.16 36.43 31.08
N GLU A 350 -11.17 37.12 31.61
CA GLU A 350 -11.47 37.14 33.04
C GLU A 350 -11.88 35.79 33.60
N ALA A 351 -12.65 35.01 32.84
CA ALA A 351 -13.03 33.65 33.24
C ALA A 351 -11.84 32.71 33.36
N VAL A 352 -10.89 32.77 32.39
CA VAL A 352 -9.65 31.99 32.46
C VAL A 352 -8.77 32.45 33.62
N GLU A 353 -8.56 33.76 33.80
CA GLU A 353 -7.80 34.31 34.90
C GLU A 353 -8.44 33.96 36.26
N GLY A 354 -9.77 34.01 36.34
CA GLY A 354 -10.58 33.70 37.54
C GLY A 354 -10.51 32.22 37.97
N LEU A 355 -10.02 31.31 37.14
CA LEU A 355 -9.75 29.92 37.56
C LEU A 355 -8.68 29.85 38.64
N GLY A 356 -7.80 30.84 38.73
CA GLY A 356 -6.79 30.96 39.77
C GLY A 356 -5.79 29.80 39.82
N ILE A 357 -5.60 29.07 38.72
CA ILE A 357 -4.74 27.87 38.66
C ILE A 357 -3.28 28.34 38.78
N PRO A 358 -2.54 27.89 39.80
CA PRO A 358 -1.15 28.36 40.02
C PRO A 358 -0.25 28.03 38.84
N HIS A 359 0.55 29.02 38.39
CA HIS A 359 1.54 28.88 37.31
C HIS A 359 2.86 29.55 37.66
N LEU A 360 3.69 28.85 38.44
CA LEU A 360 4.94 29.36 38.98
C LEU A 360 6.02 29.63 37.91
N ALA A 361 5.92 28.96 36.75
CA ALA A 361 6.85 29.17 35.62
C ALA A 361 6.41 30.31 34.69
N SER A 362 5.28 30.94 34.92
CA SER A 362 4.83 32.08 34.13
C SER A 362 5.54 33.37 34.62
N ASN A 363 5.99 34.18 33.68
CA ASN A 363 6.49 35.52 33.93
C ASN A 363 5.42 36.62 33.72
N VAL A 364 4.18 36.21 33.47
CA VAL A 364 3.04 37.11 33.20
C VAL A 364 2.22 37.31 34.46
N ALA A 365 1.82 36.23 35.12
CA ALA A 365 1.04 36.23 36.36
C ALA A 365 1.34 34.95 37.14
N PRO A 366 1.07 34.90 38.48
CA PRO A 366 1.28 33.69 39.30
C PRO A 366 0.26 32.59 39.02
N HIS A 367 -0.63 32.77 38.09
CA HIS A 367 -1.69 31.86 37.69
C HIS A 367 -1.79 31.78 36.17
N VAL A 368 -2.53 30.79 35.69
CA VAL A 368 -2.80 30.58 34.26
C VAL A 368 -3.58 31.77 33.69
N THR A 369 -3.10 32.28 32.58
CA THR A 369 -3.71 33.40 31.82
C THR A 369 -3.85 33.01 30.36
N ALA A 370 -4.57 33.84 29.60
CA ALA A 370 -4.71 33.64 28.15
C ALA A 370 -4.56 34.93 27.38
N SER A 371 -3.93 34.84 26.22
CA SER A 371 -3.89 35.85 25.19
C SER A 371 -5.08 35.71 24.25
N VAL A 372 -5.78 36.81 23.98
CA VAL A 372 -7.04 36.81 23.24
C VAL A 372 -6.97 37.69 22.02
N GLY A 373 -7.30 37.14 20.85
CA GLY A 373 -7.39 37.87 19.58
C GLY A 373 -8.83 37.94 19.09
N VAL A 374 -9.29 39.12 18.71
CA VAL A 374 -10.66 39.34 18.21
C VAL A 374 -10.60 39.85 16.78
N ALA A 375 -11.36 39.21 15.90
CA ALA A 375 -11.59 39.73 14.57
C ALA A 375 -13.08 39.71 14.23
N THR A 376 -13.53 40.79 13.59
CA THR A 376 -14.92 40.96 13.14
C THR A 376 -14.91 41.39 11.69
N ILE A 377 -15.81 40.83 10.90
CA ILE A 377 -15.96 41.18 9.49
C ILE A 377 -17.43 41.13 9.10
N SER A 378 -17.83 41.98 8.15
CA SER A 378 -19.04 41.77 7.36
C SER A 378 -18.64 41.04 6.08
N PRO A 379 -19.09 39.81 5.85
CA PRO A 379 -18.68 39.05 4.67
C PRO A 379 -19.24 39.68 3.37
N GLU A 380 -18.39 40.37 2.63
CA GLU A 380 -18.71 40.93 1.33
C GLU A 380 -18.31 40.00 0.18
N LEU A 381 -18.78 40.31 -1.06
CA LEU A 381 -18.37 39.59 -2.26
C LEU A 381 -16.85 39.69 -2.47
N GLY A 382 -16.19 38.51 -2.56
CA GLY A 382 -14.75 38.40 -2.76
C GLY A 382 -13.94 38.12 -1.49
N LEU A 383 -14.50 38.28 -0.28
CA LEU A 383 -13.84 37.87 0.97
C LEU A 383 -13.98 36.38 1.21
N ARG A 384 -12.92 35.79 1.74
CA ARG A 384 -12.88 34.34 2.10
C ARG A 384 -12.93 34.19 3.63
N SER A 385 -13.65 33.17 4.09
CA SER A 385 -13.73 32.81 5.51
C SER A 385 -12.35 32.63 6.18
N ALA A 386 -11.37 32.10 5.45
CA ALA A 386 -9.99 31.95 5.92
C ALA A 386 -9.32 33.27 6.32
N GLN A 387 -9.75 34.41 5.77
CA GLN A 387 -9.20 35.73 6.13
C GLN A 387 -9.62 36.15 7.53
N LEU A 388 -10.82 35.79 7.97
CA LEU A 388 -11.27 36.10 9.33
C LEU A 388 -10.47 35.28 10.37
N ILE A 389 -10.20 34.02 10.06
CA ILE A 389 -9.34 33.14 10.89
C ILE A 389 -7.93 33.76 11.00
N ALA A 390 -7.31 34.12 9.87
CA ALA A 390 -5.97 34.68 9.85
C ALA A 390 -5.88 36.01 10.65
N ARG A 391 -6.89 36.89 10.54
CA ARG A 391 -6.96 38.13 11.30
C ARG A 391 -7.06 37.87 12.82
N ALA A 392 -7.87 36.92 13.24
CA ALA A 392 -8.01 36.60 14.66
C ALA A 392 -6.74 35.96 15.23
N ASP A 393 -6.06 35.11 14.47
CA ASP A 393 -4.78 34.52 14.84
C ASP A 393 -3.67 35.57 14.97
N GLU A 394 -3.57 36.50 14.00
CA GLU A 394 -2.62 37.60 14.07
C GLU A 394 -2.87 38.52 15.30
N ALA A 395 -4.14 38.72 15.66
CA ALA A 395 -4.49 39.48 16.86
C ALA A 395 -4.03 38.75 18.15
N VAL A 396 -4.11 37.41 18.22
CA VAL A 396 -3.52 36.64 19.34
C VAL A 396 -2.01 36.83 19.39
N TYR A 397 -1.35 36.73 18.24
CA TYR A 397 0.08 36.98 18.19
C TYR A 397 0.47 38.36 18.69
N ALA A 398 -0.29 39.38 18.29
CA ALA A 398 -0.12 40.77 18.81
C ALA A 398 -0.38 40.87 20.32
N ALA A 399 -1.32 40.08 20.88
CA ALA A 399 -1.57 39.99 22.31
C ALA A 399 -0.38 39.36 23.05
N LYS A 400 0.17 38.27 22.51
CA LYS A 400 1.39 37.65 23.05
C LYS A 400 2.60 38.60 23.04
N ALA A 401 2.77 39.36 21.96
CA ALA A 401 3.85 40.35 21.83
C ALA A 401 3.67 41.58 22.76
N ALA A 402 2.43 41.94 23.09
CA ALA A 402 2.12 43.07 23.98
C ALA A 402 2.26 42.73 25.48
N GLY A 403 2.75 41.54 25.84
CA GLY A 403 2.98 41.15 27.24
C GLY A 403 2.05 40.08 27.73
N ARG A 404 1.21 39.49 26.86
CA ARG A 404 0.23 38.44 27.18
C ARG A 404 -0.90 38.91 28.10
N ASN A 405 -1.75 38.00 28.54
CA ASN A 405 -2.91 38.26 29.39
C ASN A 405 -3.71 39.53 28.97
N CYS A 406 -3.85 39.71 27.68
CA CYS A 406 -4.54 40.89 27.13
C CYS A 406 -5.33 40.50 25.87
N ILE A 407 -6.17 41.45 25.46
CA ILE A 407 -7.01 41.33 24.28
C ILE A 407 -6.43 42.27 23.20
N LYS A 408 -6.33 41.78 21.98
CA LYS A 408 -6.07 42.59 20.79
C LYS A 408 -7.18 42.38 19.78
N VAL A 409 -7.51 43.48 19.09
CA VAL A 409 -8.48 43.47 17.99
C VAL A 409 -7.73 43.62 16.68
N ALA A 410 -8.08 42.79 15.70
CA ALA A 410 -7.49 42.89 14.37
C ALA A 410 -7.79 44.26 13.75
N SER A 411 -6.78 44.89 13.12
CA SER A 411 -6.94 46.21 12.49
C SER A 411 -7.91 46.15 11.31
N ALA A 412 -8.66 47.25 11.11
CA ALA A 412 -9.58 47.36 9.97
C ALA A 412 -8.84 47.36 8.61
N ASP A 413 -7.59 47.87 8.59
CA ASP A 413 -6.75 48.04 7.40
C ASP A 413 -5.85 46.83 7.08
N TRP A 414 -6.20 45.64 7.59
CA TRP A 414 -5.40 44.42 7.38
C TRP A 414 -5.33 44.03 5.90
N GLN A 415 -4.11 43.92 5.37
CA GLN A 415 -3.83 43.30 4.07
C GLN A 415 -3.08 41.99 4.32
N PRO A 416 -3.51 40.88 3.67
CA PRO A 416 -2.76 39.64 3.78
C PRO A 416 -1.35 39.78 3.22
N ALA A 417 -0.36 39.25 3.97
CA ALA A 417 1.04 39.24 3.55
C ALA A 417 1.23 38.27 2.34
#